data_f646bd2e4e6b6c79158d7a22ed501043
#
_entry.id   f646bd2e4e6b6c79158d7a22ed501043
#
_cell.length_a   1.000
_cell.length_b   1.000
_cell.length_c   1.000
_cell.angle_alpha   90.00
_cell.angle_beta   90.00
_cell.angle_gamma   90.00
#
_symmetry.space_group_name_H-M   'P 1'
#
loop_
_entity.id
_entity.type
_entity.pdbx_description
1 polymer ?
#
loop_
_entity_poly.entity_id
_entity_poly.type
_entity_poly.pdbx_seq_one_letter_code
_entity_poly.pdbx_strand_id
1 'polypeptide(L)'
;MLRNLSRTACLLATVVLAAPAGAQTVLTFGGSDAIGSILDRQNLRFTSCVNDKAAGKLKVNFVQGEQLGNDVQVIEQMMQGSVHVYDDVLDWYANWVKDFAILAWGFTFRDADHMQKFLESPT
;
A
#
# COMPACT_ATOMS: atom_id res chain seq x y z
N MET A 1 19.51 0.96 72.03
CA MET A 1 19.89 1.91 70.98
C MET A 1 20.44 1.18 69.79
N LEU A 2 19.65 0.45 69.05
CA LEU A 2 20.12 -0.29 67.82
C LEU A 2 18.89 -0.80 67.09
N ARG A 3 18.15 0.11 66.41
CA ARG A 3 16.96 -0.33 65.68
C ARG A 3 16.56 0.66 64.58
N ASN A 4 17.45 1.09 63.74
CA ASN A 4 17.11 1.92 62.55
C ASN A 4 18.11 1.76 61.38
N LEU A 5 18.67 0.57 61.19
CA LEU A 5 19.58 0.29 60.03
C LEU A 5 19.02 -0.80 59.18
N SER A 6 17.84 -0.65 58.59
CA SER A 6 17.35 -1.67 57.65
C SER A 6 16.25 -1.22 56.69
N ARG A 7 16.24 0.05 56.34
CA ARG A 7 15.20 0.53 55.37
C ARG A 7 15.69 1.31 54.16
N THR A 8 16.98 1.20 53.83
CA THR A 8 17.59 1.95 52.75
C THR A 8 18.26 1.06 51.69
N ALA A 9 17.63 -0.05 51.32
CA ALA A 9 18.19 -0.86 50.26
C ALA A 9 17.04 -1.60 49.54
N CYS A 10 16.44 -1.01 48.52
CA CYS A 10 15.77 -1.67 47.39
C CYS A 10 15.00 -0.66 46.53
N LEU A 11 15.65 0.35 46.03
CA LEU A 11 15.20 1.08 44.81
C LEU A 11 16.19 0.69 43.69
N LEU A 12 16.13 -0.59 43.29
CA LEU A 12 16.67 -1.03 42.01
C LEU A 12 15.77 -0.48 40.93
N ALA A 13 16.19 0.64 40.35
CA ALA A 13 15.57 1.23 39.17
C ALA A 13 15.68 0.21 38.03
N THR A 14 14.60 -0.47 37.71
CA THR A 14 14.44 -1.21 36.46
C THR A 14 14.38 -0.20 35.32
N VAL A 15 15.54 0.10 34.75
CA VAL A 15 15.63 0.79 33.46
C VAL A 15 15.12 -0.20 32.42
N VAL A 16 13.83 -0.12 32.11
CA VAL A 16 13.26 -0.80 30.94
C VAL A 16 13.87 -0.13 29.72
N LEU A 17 14.85 -0.79 29.10
CA LEU A 17 15.30 -0.43 27.76
C LEU A 17 14.09 -0.59 26.82
N ALA A 18 13.37 0.48 26.58
CA ALA A 18 12.42 0.57 25.51
C ALA A 18 13.23 0.49 24.19
N ALA A 19 13.32 -0.70 23.62
CA ALA A 19 13.80 -0.85 22.26
C ALA A 19 12.95 0.07 21.37
N PRO A 20 13.55 0.86 20.46
CA PRO A 20 12.79 1.64 19.53
C PRO A 20 11.93 0.68 18.71
N ALA A 21 10.64 0.64 18.98
CA ALA A 21 9.68 -0.01 18.11
C ALA A 21 9.74 0.78 16.79
N GLY A 22 10.43 0.25 15.80
CA GLY A 22 10.47 0.86 14.47
C GLY A 22 9.03 1.09 14.03
N ALA A 23 8.66 2.33 13.77
CA ALA A 23 7.30 2.66 13.37
C ALA A 23 6.98 1.90 12.08
N GLN A 24 5.95 1.04 12.12
CA GLN A 24 5.47 0.32 10.95
C GLN A 24 4.92 1.34 9.94
N THR A 25 5.42 1.33 8.72
CA THR A 25 4.87 2.13 7.64
C THR A 25 3.55 1.51 7.18
N VAL A 26 2.47 2.27 7.19
CA VAL A 26 1.15 1.81 6.73
C VAL A 26 0.84 2.46 5.39
N LEU A 27 0.54 1.64 4.39
CA LEU A 27 0.12 2.08 3.07
C LEU A 27 -1.35 1.76 2.86
N THR A 28 -2.10 2.71 2.31
CA THR A 28 -3.47 2.50 1.85
C THR A 28 -3.43 2.09 0.37
N PHE A 29 -4.03 0.94 0.06
CA PHE A 29 -4.20 0.46 -1.29
C PHE A 29 -5.69 0.49 -1.64
N GLY A 30 -6.06 1.22 -2.68
CA GLY A 30 -7.44 1.30 -3.18
C GLY A 30 -7.65 0.37 -4.37
N GLY A 31 -8.82 -0.26 -4.44
CA GLY A 31 -9.29 -0.98 -5.62
C GLY A 31 -10.74 -0.60 -5.91
N SER A 32 -11.07 -0.38 -7.17
CA SER A 32 -12.44 -0.04 -7.63
C SER A 32 -13.22 -1.25 -8.13
N ASP A 33 -12.56 -2.38 -8.31
CA ASP A 33 -13.18 -3.60 -8.82
C ASP A 33 -14.25 -4.17 -7.89
N ALA A 34 -15.24 -4.82 -8.50
CA ALA A 34 -16.27 -5.52 -7.75
C ALA A 34 -15.65 -6.57 -6.80
N ILE A 35 -16.09 -6.55 -5.54
CA ILE A 35 -15.64 -7.48 -4.50
C ILE A 35 -15.85 -8.93 -4.98
N GLY A 36 -14.81 -9.75 -4.91
CA GLY A 36 -14.81 -11.13 -5.40
C GLY A 36 -14.50 -11.30 -6.89
N SER A 37 -14.25 -10.22 -7.63
CA SER A 37 -13.77 -10.27 -9.02
C SER A 37 -12.38 -10.91 -9.11
N ILE A 38 -11.88 -11.15 -10.33
CA ILE A 38 -10.54 -11.69 -10.54
C ILE A 38 -9.49 -10.70 -10.03
N LEU A 39 -9.63 -9.41 -10.36
CA LEU A 39 -8.70 -8.36 -9.96
C LEU A 39 -8.71 -8.14 -8.44
N ASP A 40 -9.89 -8.09 -7.83
CA ASP A 40 -10.02 -8.00 -6.36
C ASP A 40 -9.27 -9.15 -5.65
N ARG A 41 -9.42 -10.39 -6.14
CA ARG A 41 -8.68 -11.53 -5.58
C ARG A 41 -7.16 -11.45 -5.82
N GLN A 42 -6.73 -10.89 -6.95
CA GLN A 42 -5.30 -10.65 -7.21
C GLN A 42 -4.75 -9.61 -6.25
N ASN A 43 -5.46 -8.53 -6.01
CA ASN A 43 -5.09 -7.46 -5.09
C ASN A 43 -5.03 -7.94 -3.63
N LEU A 44 -5.95 -8.80 -3.22
CA LEU A 44 -5.88 -9.48 -1.92
C LEU A 44 -4.63 -10.34 -1.78
N ARG A 45 -4.28 -11.12 -2.81
CA ARG A 45 -3.06 -11.97 -2.81
C ARG A 45 -1.80 -11.12 -2.79
N PHE A 46 -1.76 -10.06 -3.58
CA PHE A 46 -0.65 -9.10 -3.58
C PHE A 46 -0.45 -8.51 -2.18
N THR A 47 -1.53 -7.99 -1.57
CA THR A 47 -1.52 -7.41 -0.23
C THR A 47 -1.03 -8.38 0.82
N SER A 48 -1.53 -9.62 0.82
CA SER A 48 -1.08 -10.67 1.73
C SER A 48 0.41 -10.96 1.55
N CYS A 49 0.85 -11.15 0.31
CA CYS A 49 2.25 -11.42 0.00
C CYS A 49 3.20 -10.31 0.47
N VAL A 50 2.80 -9.05 0.27
CA VAL A 50 3.60 -7.90 0.75
C VAL A 50 3.65 -7.87 2.27
N ASN A 51 2.51 -8.02 2.93
CA ASN A 51 2.42 -7.99 4.39
C ASN A 51 3.25 -9.12 5.04
N ASP A 52 3.21 -10.33 4.46
CA ASP A 52 3.96 -11.48 4.95
C ASP A 52 5.48 -11.27 4.80
N LYS A 53 5.90 -10.74 3.65
CA LYS A 53 7.33 -10.50 3.35
C LYS A 53 7.91 -9.27 4.06
N ALA A 54 7.08 -8.32 4.42
CA ALA A 54 7.52 -7.07 5.05
C ALA A 54 7.97 -7.24 6.51
N ALA A 55 7.72 -8.41 7.12
CA ALA A 55 8.15 -8.75 8.49
C ALA A 55 7.84 -7.64 9.52
N GLY A 56 6.66 -7.03 9.41
CA GLY A 56 6.20 -5.98 10.32
C GLY A 56 6.75 -4.56 10.04
N LYS A 57 7.64 -4.39 9.07
CA LYS A 57 8.17 -3.06 8.69
C LYS A 57 7.18 -2.24 7.86
N LEU A 58 6.39 -2.92 7.06
CA LEU A 58 5.38 -2.35 6.18
C LEU A 58 4.05 -3.08 6.39
N LYS A 59 2.94 -2.35 6.30
CA LYS A 59 1.60 -2.91 6.25
C LYS A 59 0.82 -2.26 5.12
N VAL A 60 0.29 -3.06 4.23
CA VAL A 60 -0.65 -2.61 3.20
C VAL A 60 -2.07 -2.89 3.69
N ASN A 61 -2.90 -1.86 3.76
CA ASN A 61 -4.33 -1.96 4.01
C ASN A 61 -5.04 -1.84 2.66
N PHE A 62 -5.58 -2.95 2.17
CA PHE A 62 -6.37 -2.96 0.95
C PHE A 62 -7.84 -2.61 1.23
N VAL A 63 -8.33 -1.57 0.57
CA VAL A 63 -9.73 -1.11 0.62
C VAL A 63 -10.39 -1.53 -0.67
N GLN A 64 -11.31 -2.50 -0.58
CA GLN A 64 -11.96 -3.14 -1.72
C GLN A 64 -13.14 -2.32 -2.25
N GLY A 65 -13.40 -2.47 -3.55
CA GLY A 65 -14.51 -1.79 -4.20
C GLY A 65 -14.37 -0.27 -4.15
N GLU A 66 -15.43 0.44 -4.45
CA GLU A 66 -15.44 1.92 -4.50
C GLU A 66 -15.58 2.59 -3.12
N GLN A 67 -15.07 1.97 -2.04
CA GLN A 67 -15.20 2.54 -0.70
C GLN A 67 -14.40 3.84 -0.50
N LEU A 68 -13.36 4.06 -1.30
CA LEU A 68 -12.56 5.30 -1.30
C LEU A 68 -13.11 6.35 -2.29
N GLY A 69 -14.14 6.03 -3.04
CA GLY A 69 -14.70 6.84 -4.10
C GLY A 69 -14.50 6.21 -5.48
N ASN A 70 -14.91 6.91 -6.52
CA ASN A 70 -14.69 6.47 -7.90
C ASN A 70 -13.22 6.66 -8.31
N ASP A 71 -12.84 6.11 -9.48
CA ASP A 71 -11.47 6.07 -9.99
C ASP A 71 -10.80 7.45 -10.00
N VAL A 72 -11.47 8.48 -10.47
CA VAL A 72 -10.95 9.86 -10.49
C VAL A 72 -10.67 10.37 -9.08
N GLN A 73 -11.59 10.14 -8.14
CA GLN A 73 -11.43 10.57 -6.76
C GLN A 73 -10.29 9.84 -6.06
N VAL A 74 -10.10 8.54 -6.34
CA VAL A 74 -8.99 7.77 -5.76
C VAL A 74 -7.65 8.24 -6.31
N ILE A 75 -7.56 8.54 -7.62
CA ILE A 75 -6.32 9.09 -8.22
C ILE A 75 -6.01 10.48 -7.63
N GLU A 76 -7.02 11.32 -7.42
CA GLU A 76 -6.82 12.61 -6.73
C GLU A 76 -6.31 12.44 -5.30
N GLN A 77 -6.82 11.44 -4.57
CA GLN A 77 -6.33 11.09 -3.23
C GLN A 77 -4.88 10.56 -3.26
N MET A 78 -4.48 9.86 -4.33
CA MET A 78 -3.08 9.48 -4.53
C MET A 78 -2.18 10.71 -4.71
N MET A 79 -2.60 11.67 -5.51
CA MET A 79 -1.85 12.92 -5.70
C MET A 79 -1.72 13.74 -4.41
N GLN A 80 -2.68 13.60 -3.51
CA GLN A 80 -2.67 14.22 -2.18
C GLN A 80 -1.90 13.38 -1.13
N GLY A 81 -1.51 12.14 -1.46
CA GLY A 81 -0.76 11.25 -0.58
C GLY A 81 -1.59 10.52 0.49
N SER A 82 -2.92 10.54 0.42
CA SER A 82 -3.80 9.79 1.34
C SER A 82 -4.02 8.33 0.90
N VAL A 83 -3.98 8.07 -0.40
CA VAL A 83 -3.89 6.73 -1.00
C VAL A 83 -2.49 6.56 -1.57
N HIS A 84 -1.88 5.40 -1.41
CA HIS A 84 -0.48 5.15 -1.75
C HIS A 84 -0.31 4.21 -2.92
N VAL A 85 -1.27 3.31 -3.12
CA VAL A 85 -1.31 2.34 -4.21
C VAL A 85 -2.73 2.30 -4.75
N TYR A 86 -2.86 2.23 -6.05
CA TYR A 86 -4.14 2.06 -6.74
C TYR A 86 -3.94 1.16 -7.96
N ASP A 87 -4.83 0.23 -8.19
CA ASP A 87 -4.83 -0.69 -9.31
C ASP A 87 -6.07 -0.45 -10.14
N ASP A 88 -5.88 0.00 -11.38
CA ASP A 88 -6.92 0.24 -12.36
C ASP A 88 -6.34 0.31 -13.76
N VAL A 89 -7.22 0.47 -14.76
CA VAL A 89 -6.85 0.63 -16.15
C VAL A 89 -6.20 1.99 -16.42
N LEU A 90 -5.20 2.01 -17.29
CA LEU A 90 -4.36 3.18 -17.54
C LEU A 90 -5.09 4.38 -18.18
N ASP A 91 -6.24 4.17 -18.80
CA ASP A 91 -7.00 5.24 -19.47
C ASP A 91 -7.52 6.30 -18.50
N TRP A 92 -7.83 5.94 -17.24
CA TRP A 92 -8.21 6.91 -16.21
C TRP A 92 -7.13 7.97 -15.98
N TYR A 93 -5.85 7.59 -16.07
CA TYR A 93 -4.73 8.51 -15.90
C TYR A 93 -4.61 9.53 -17.04
N ALA A 94 -5.28 9.31 -18.19
CA ALA A 94 -5.30 10.25 -19.29
C ALA A 94 -5.97 11.60 -18.95
N ASN A 95 -6.72 11.68 -17.84
CA ASN A 95 -7.24 12.94 -17.33
C ASN A 95 -6.10 13.92 -16.94
N TRP A 96 -4.96 13.39 -16.51
CA TRP A 96 -3.78 14.16 -16.09
C TRP A 96 -2.62 14.04 -17.08
N VAL A 97 -2.41 12.86 -17.65
CA VAL A 97 -1.33 12.59 -18.62
C VAL A 97 -1.95 12.10 -19.91
N LYS A 98 -2.09 13.00 -20.88
CA LYS A 98 -2.83 12.75 -22.14
C LYS A 98 -2.29 11.56 -22.94
N ASP A 99 -0.98 11.28 -22.86
CA ASP A 99 -0.35 10.19 -23.60
C ASP A 99 -0.86 8.81 -23.21
N PHE A 100 -1.38 8.63 -21.98
CA PHE A 100 -1.99 7.38 -21.57
C PHE A 100 -3.27 7.04 -22.34
N ALA A 101 -3.93 8.01 -22.95
CA ALA A 101 -5.13 7.76 -23.75
C ALA A 101 -4.90 6.78 -24.90
N ILE A 102 -3.68 6.73 -25.46
CA ILE A 102 -3.36 5.83 -26.57
C ILE A 102 -3.42 4.36 -26.16
N LEU A 103 -3.15 4.05 -24.89
CA LEU A 103 -3.14 2.69 -24.37
C LEU A 103 -4.56 2.09 -24.27
N ALA A 104 -5.59 2.95 -24.17
CA ALA A 104 -6.98 2.55 -24.11
C ALA A 104 -7.65 2.46 -25.49
N TRP A 105 -6.99 2.92 -26.55
CA TRP A 105 -7.60 2.88 -27.88
C TRP A 105 -7.68 1.45 -28.41
N GLY A 106 -8.84 1.12 -28.95
CA GLY A 106 -9.01 -0.16 -29.64
C GLY A 106 -7.97 -0.34 -30.76
N PHE A 107 -7.47 -1.58 -30.88
CA PHE A 107 -6.47 -1.96 -31.91
C PHE A 107 -5.08 -1.30 -31.80
N THR A 108 -4.77 -0.60 -30.72
CA THR A 108 -3.42 -0.09 -30.47
C THR A 108 -2.41 -1.24 -30.39
N PHE A 109 -2.79 -2.34 -29.77
CA PHE A 109 -1.99 -3.56 -29.70
C PHE A 109 -2.67 -4.68 -30.49
N ARG A 110 -1.87 -5.48 -31.20
CA ARG A 110 -2.36 -6.64 -31.98
C ARG A 110 -2.79 -7.78 -31.06
N ASP A 111 -2.03 -7.97 -29.98
CA ASP A 111 -2.18 -9.05 -29.03
C ASP A 111 -1.48 -8.69 -27.70
N ALA A 112 -1.61 -9.54 -26.69
CA ALA A 112 -1.00 -9.32 -25.38
C ALA A 112 0.54 -9.30 -25.44
N ASP A 113 1.16 -10.12 -26.30
CA ASP A 113 2.63 -10.16 -26.46
C ASP A 113 3.15 -8.83 -27.03
N HIS A 114 2.40 -8.21 -27.94
CA HIS A 114 2.77 -6.90 -28.49
C HIS A 114 2.68 -5.81 -27.40
N MET A 115 1.65 -5.84 -26.58
CA MET A 115 1.52 -4.92 -25.44
C MET A 115 2.65 -5.10 -24.43
N GLN A 116 3.00 -6.34 -24.08
CA GLN A 116 4.07 -6.62 -23.15
C GLN A 116 5.43 -6.13 -23.68
N LYS A 117 5.75 -6.39 -24.94
CA LYS A 117 6.99 -5.90 -25.59
C LYS A 117 7.06 -4.37 -25.61
N PHE A 118 5.93 -3.70 -25.80
CA PHE A 118 5.86 -2.24 -25.72
C PHE A 118 6.18 -1.73 -24.32
N LEU A 119 5.59 -2.34 -23.28
CA LEU A 119 5.83 -1.95 -21.89
C LEU A 119 7.26 -2.24 -21.41
N GLU A 120 7.91 -3.24 -21.98
CA GLU A 120 9.30 -3.62 -21.67
C GLU A 120 10.34 -2.88 -22.54
N SER A 121 9.89 -2.10 -23.55
CA SER A 121 10.80 -1.38 -24.43
C SER A 121 11.50 -0.24 -23.68
N PRO A 122 12.81 -0.02 -23.92
CA PRO A 122 13.50 1.14 -23.39
C PRO A 122 12.90 2.42 -23.97
N THR A 123 12.59 3.37 -23.10
CA THR A 123 12.14 4.74 -23.44
C THR A 123 13.31 5.61 -23.80
#